data_e06a1af891dcc373d2bd177daee33bcb
#
_entry.id   e06a1af891dcc373d2bd177daee33bcb
#
_cell.length_a   1.000
_cell.length_b   1.000
_cell.length_c   1.000
_cell.angle_alpha   90.00
_cell.angle_beta   90.00
_cell.angle_gamma   90.00
#
_symmetry.space_group_name_H-M   'P 1'
#
loop_
_entity.id
_entity.type
_entity.pdbx_description
1 polymer ?
#
loop_
_entity_poly.entity_id
_entity_poly.type
_entity_poly.pdbx_seq_one_letter_code
_entity_poly.pdbx_strand_id
1 'polypeptide(L)'
;LAETTDLCSAKALLMRYDDKTKYIKSMYWIPESKLERSPDTEAGAKYSEWAKAGLIRIVEGNEIDVSLIADWYYELYKDFGIKTYKVGYDQRFANEFIKRMDEYSFETEMVYQNRYVLSSPMRLVEADIQDELINFNNNEIDRWCLENTAVQVWDTGHIMPIKIKGQSSKRIDGTLSLVMSYEMLRRHRTEFNNTLL
;
A
#
# COMPACT_ATOMS: atom_id res chain seq x y z
N LEU A 1 8.52 -2.39 -1.36
CA LEU A 1 8.52 -2.74 -2.78
C LEU A 1 8.79 -4.24 -2.88
N ALA A 2 7.86 -5.00 -3.46
CA ALA A 2 8.09 -6.37 -3.85
C ALA A 2 9.28 -6.44 -4.84
N GLU A 3 9.79 -7.61 -5.14
CA GLU A 3 10.60 -7.77 -6.33
C GLU A 3 9.86 -7.09 -7.49
N THR A 4 10.57 -6.33 -8.31
CA THR A 4 10.00 -5.56 -9.43
C THR A 4 9.22 -6.43 -10.43
N THR A 5 9.33 -7.76 -10.28
CA THR A 5 8.62 -8.79 -11.05
C THR A 5 7.25 -9.19 -10.46
N ASP A 6 6.84 -8.64 -9.31
CA ASP A 6 5.61 -9.01 -8.60
C ASP A 6 4.64 -7.82 -8.48
N LEU A 7 3.47 -8.04 -7.85
CA LEU A 7 2.50 -6.99 -7.56
C LEU A 7 3.12 -5.91 -6.68
N CYS A 8 3.10 -4.66 -7.15
CA CYS A 8 3.44 -3.49 -6.35
C CYS A 8 2.17 -2.74 -5.94
N SER A 9 2.21 -2.10 -4.78
CA SER A 9 1.10 -1.35 -4.21
C SER A 9 1.55 -0.03 -3.62
N ALA A 10 0.77 1.01 -3.87
CA ALA A 10 0.87 2.30 -3.20
C ALA A 10 -0.47 2.74 -2.65
N LYS A 11 -0.45 3.47 -1.53
CA LYS A 11 -1.64 4.01 -0.89
C LYS A 11 -1.46 5.46 -0.49
N ALA A 12 -2.51 6.24 -0.70
CA ALA A 12 -2.67 7.54 -0.08
C ALA A 12 -3.78 7.42 0.98
N LEU A 13 -3.42 7.69 2.24
CA LEU A 13 -4.34 7.78 3.36
C LEU A 13 -4.71 9.25 3.54
N LEU A 14 -6.00 9.54 3.41
CA LEU A 14 -6.55 10.87 3.53
C LEU A 14 -7.48 10.94 4.74
N MET A 15 -7.51 12.09 5.40
CA MET A 15 -8.42 12.38 6.51
C MET A 15 -9.04 13.75 6.32
N ARG A 16 -10.17 13.99 6.99
CA ARG A 16 -10.80 15.30 7.11
C ARG A 16 -10.68 15.79 8.54
N TYR A 17 -10.78 17.09 8.73
CA TYR A 17 -10.68 17.72 10.06
C TYR A 17 -11.72 17.21 11.07
N ASP A 18 -12.96 17.05 10.63
CA ASP A 18 -14.13 16.73 11.44
C ASP A 18 -14.55 15.25 11.34
N ASP A 19 -13.73 14.40 10.67
CA ASP A 19 -14.06 13.01 10.41
C ASP A 19 -12.89 12.08 10.80
N LYS A 20 -13.19 11.08 11.61
CA LYS A 20 -12.22 10.06 12.03
C LYS A 20 -11.92 9.03 10.94
N THR A 21 -12.72 8.99 9.88
CA THR A 21 -12.60 8.02 8.79
C THR A 21 -11.29 8.23 8.02
N LYS A 22 -10.59 7.15 7.76
CA LYS A 22 -9.43 7.11 6.88
C LYS A 22 -9.89 6.70 5.49
N TYR A 23 -9.77 7.63 4.55
CA TYR A 23 -10.10 7.38 3.15
C TYR A 23 -8.86 6.87 2.45
N ILE A 24 -8.94 5.70 1.88
CA ILE A 24 -7.79 5.04 1.23
C ILE A 24 -7.93 5.11 -0.28
N LYS A 25 -7.02 5.80 -0.93
CA LYS A 25 -6.82 5.74 -2.38
C LYS A 25 -5.67 4.80 -2.66
N SER A 26 -5.94 3.73 -3.40
CA SER A 26 -4.96 2.71 -3.74
C SER A 26 -4.64 2.74 -5.22
N MET A 27 -3.40 2.39 -5.57
CA MET A 27 -2.99 2.05 -6.91
C MET A 27 -2.05 0.85 -6.86
N TYR A 28 -2.16 0.02 -7.88
CA TYR A 28 -1.37 -1.19 -8.03
C TYR A 28 -0.66 -1.21 -9.38
N TRP A 29 0.44 -1.94 -9.47
CA TRP A 29 1.19 -2.18 -10.71
C TRP A 29 1.54 -3.66 -10.79
N ILE A 30 1.49 -4.19 -12.01
CA ILE A 30 1.82 -5.57 -12.32
C ILE A 30 2.56 -5.62 -13.67
N PRO A 31 3.66 -6.41 -13.81
CA PRO A 31 4.27 -6.64 -15.11
C PRO A 31 3.31 -7.37 -16.05
N GLU A 32 3.34 -7.03 -17.32
CA GLU A 32 2.53 -7.67 -18.36
C GLU A 32 2.72 -9.19 -18.40
N SER A 33 3.95 -9.65 -18.17
CA SER A 33 4.28 -11.08 -18.11
C SER A 33 3.52 -11.87 -17.05
N LYS A 34 2.85 -11.21 -16.09
CA LYS A 34 2.04 -11.86 -15.04
C LYS A 34 0.55 -11.96 -15.37
N LEU A 35 0.08 -11.39 -16.49
CA LEU A 35 -1.34 -11.37 -16.85
C LEU A 35 -1.88 -12.74 -17.24
N GLU A 36 -1.05 -13.56 -17.89
CA GLU A 36 -1.46 -14.88 -18.36
C GLU A 36 -0.83 -15.99 -17.52
N ARG A 37 -1.68 -16.98 -17.12
CA ARG A 37 -1.29 -18.24 -16.46
C ARG A 37 -0.20 -18.09 -15.38
N SER A 38 -0.34 -17.08 -14.51
CA SER A 38 0.51 -16.95 -13.35
C SER A 38 -0.09 -17.70 -12.16
N PRO A 39 0.72 -18.13 -11.17
CA PRO A 39 0.21 -18.68 -9.92
C PRO A 39 -0.78 -17.73 -9.21
N ASP A 40 -0.67 -16.44 -9.43
CA ASP A 40 -1.56 -15.43 -8.86
C ASP A 40 -2.96 -15.50 -9.48
N THR A 41 -3.08 -15.68 -10.81
CA THR A 41 -4.37 -15.84 -11.49
C THR A 41 -5.05 -17.15 -11.11
N GLU A 42 -4.29 -18.20 -10.91
CA GLU A 42 -4.80 -19.46 -10.34
C GLU A 42 -5.28 -19.29 -8.89
N ALA A 43 -4.68 -18.35 -8.14
CA ALA A 43 -5.08 -17.99 -6.79
C ALA A 43 -6.24 -16.95 -6.72
N GLY A 44 -6.89 -16.67 -7.86
CA GLY A 44 -8.06 -15.81 -7.96
C GLY A 44 -7.79 -14.33 -8.24
N ALA A 45 -6.57 -13.96 -8.65
CA ALA A 45 -6.29 -12.61 -9.13
C ALA A 45 -6.96 -12.35 -10.48
N LYS A 46 -7.62 -11.21 -10.60
CA LYS A 46 -8.37 -10.79 -11.79
C LYS A 46 -7.70 -9.60 -12.47
N TYR A 47 -6.40 -9.69 -12.74
CA TYR A 47 -5.59 -8.57 -13.20
C TYR A 47 -6.16 -7.85 -14.43
N SER A 48 -6.65 -8.58 -15.43
CA SER A 48 -7.23 -7.98 -16.63
C SER A 48 -8.55 -7.24 -16.36
N GLU A 49 -9.38 -7.73 -15.44
CA GLU A 49 -10.62 -7.06 -15.03
C GLU A 49 -10.30 -5.80 -14.21
N TRP A 50 -9.38 -5.91 -13.27
CA TRP A 50 -8.93 -4.81 -12.43
C TRP A 50 -8.24 -3.69 -13.24
N ALA A 51 -7.51 -4.06 -14.30
CA ALA A 51 -6.91 -3.07 -15.20
C ALA A 51 -7.98 -2.31 -15.97
N LYS A 52 -9.02 -2.98 -16.49
CA LYS A 52 -10.16 -2.34 -17.14
C LYS A 52 -10.93 -1.42 -16.20
N ALA A 53 -10.98 -1.76 -14.91
CA ALA A 53 -11.60 -0.94 -13.87
C ALA A 53 -10.68 0.22 -13.38
N GLY A 54 -9.45 0.33 -13.87
CA GLY A 54 -8.49 1.37 -13.47
C GLY A 54 -7.92 1.20 -12.06
N LEU A 55 -8.02 -0.01 -11.49
CA LEU A 55 -7.53 -0.33 -10.15
C LEU A 55 -6.06 -0.73 -10.13
N ILE A 56 -5.53 -1.18 -11.25
CA ILE A 56 -4.15 -1.62 -11.43
C ILE A 56 -3.63 -1.16 -12.78
N ARG A 57 -2.34 -0.82 -12.85
CA ARG A 57 -1.62 -0.47 -14.08
C ARG A 57 -0.76 -1.65 -14.52
N ILE A 58 -0.90 -2.00 -15.79
CA ILE A 58 -0.04 -3.01 -16.43
C ILE A 58 1.21 -2.28 -16.91
N VAL A 59 2.37 -2.82 -16.56
CA VAL A 59 3.69 -2.31 -16.98
C VAL A 59 4.25 -3.28 -18.02
N GLU A 60 4.66 -2.75 -19.15
CA GLU A 60 5.26 -3.54 -20.24
C GLU A 60 6.50 -4.30 -19.77
N GLY A 61 6.61 -5.56 -20.20
CA GLY A 61 7.76 -6.42 -19.90
C GLY A 61 7.61 -7.23 -18.61
N ASN A 62 8.74 -7.46 -17.95
CA ASN A 62 8.87 -8.40 -16.84
C ASN A 62 9.05 -7.70 -15.48
N GLU A 63 9.38 -6.42 -15.47
CA GLU A 63 9.72 -5.66 -14.26
C GLU A 63 8.95 -4.35 -14.20
N ILE A 64 8.69 -3.88 -12.98
CA ILE A 64 8.05 -2.60 -12.72
C ILE A 64 9.13 -1.54 -12.51
N ASP A 65 9.09 -0.49 -13.31
CA ASP A 65 9.82 0.74 -13.02
C ASP A 65 9.18 1.42 -11.80
N VAL A 66 9.90 1.42 -10.68
CA VAL A 66 9.39 1.96 -9.41
C VAL A 66 9.22 3.49 -9.43
N SER A 67 9.77 4.19 -10.42
CA SER A 67 9.52 5.62 -10.63
C SER A 67 8.05 5.90 -10.94
N LEU A 68 7.35 4.96 -11.60
CA LEU A 68 5.91 5.04 -11.89
C LEU A 68 5.05 5.15 -10.61
N ILE A 69 5.56 4.65 -9.48
CA ILE A 69 4.88 4.78 -8.20
C ILE A 69 4.99 6.22 -7.69
N ALA A 70 6.16 6.84 -7.85
CA ALA A 70 6.34 8.25 -7.51
C ALA A 70 5.51 9.16 -8.42
N ASP A 71 5.45 8.84 -9.72
CA ASP A 71 4.63 9.57 -10.69
C ASP A 71 3.13 9.56 -10.30
N TRP A 72 2.63 8.44 -9.75
CA TRP A 72 1.25 8.37 -9.27
C TRP A 72 0.98 9.35 -8.10
N TYR A 73 1.90 9.52 -7.15
CA TYR A 73 1.73 10.53 -6.09
C TYR A 73 1.73 11.96 -6.67
N TYR A 74 2.54 12.20 -7.71
CA TYR A 74 2.52 13.48 -8.42
C TYR A 74 1.22 13.70 -9.19
N GLU A 75 0.65 12.67 -9.82
CA GLU A 75 -0.67 12.72 -10.45
C GLU A 75 -1.76 13.09 -9.43
N LEU A 76 -1.75 12.51 -8.23
CA LEU A 76 -2.71 12.87 -7.17
C LEU A 76 -2.64 14.38 -6.83
N TYR A 77 -1.44 14.94 -6.80
CA TYR A 77 -1.27 16.37 -6.58
C TYR A 77 -1.75 17.20 -7.78
N LYS A 78 -1.34 16.84 -8.97
CA LYS A 78 -1.64 17.57 -10.21
C LYS A 78 -3.12 17.58 -10.55
N ASP A 79 -3.76 16.40 -10.44
CA ASP A 79 -5.12 16.21 -10.96
C ASP A 79 -6.19 16.49 -9.89
N PHE A 80 -5.86 16.31 -8.61
CA PHE A 80 -6.82 16.43 -7.50
C PHE A 80 -6.39 17.43 -6.41
N GLY A 81 -5.23 18.05 -6.53
CA GLY A 81 -4.70 18.97 -5.50
C GLY A 81 -4.30 18.26 -4.19
N ILE A 82 -4.20 16.93 -4.20
CA ILE A 82 -3.85 16.15 -3.01
C ILE A 82 -2.35 16.19 -2.81
N LYS A 83 -1.90 17.10 -1.94
CA LYS A 83 -0.49 17.20 -1.59
C LYS A 83 -0.11 16.08 -0.61
N THR A 84 0.82 15.23 -1.04
CA THR A 84 1.39 14.19 -0.17
C THR A 84 2.24 14.84 0.93
N TYR A 85 1.96 14.51 2.19
CA TYR A 85 2.69 15.03 3.35
C TYR A 85 3.97 14.22 3.60
N LYS A 86 3.85 12.92 3.79
CA LYS A 86 4.96 11.98 4.00
C LYS A 86 4.66 10.64 3.34
N VAL A 87 5.65 9.98 2.76
CA VAL A 87 5.50 8.65 2.18
C VAL A 87 6.44 7.65 2.83
N GLY A 88 5.87 6.60 3.40
CA GLY A 88 6.62 5.46 3.89
C GLY A 88 7.00 4.49 2.76
N TYR A 89 8.27 4.06 2.70
CA TYR A 89 8.71 3.09 1.71
C TYR A 89 9.44 1.89 2.35
N ASP A 90 9.39 0.73 1.68
CA ASP A 90 10.22 -0.43 2.01
C ASP A 90 11.63 -0.26 1.44
N GLN A 91 12.63 -0.68 2.17
CA GLN A 91 14.04 -0.56 1.81
C GLN A 91 14.40 -1.21 0.46
N ARG A 92 13.66 -2.24 0.05
CA ARG A 92 13.96 -2.97 -1.19
C ARG A 92 13.68 -2.12 -2.42
N PHE A 93 14.66 -2.02 -3.33
CA PHE A 93 14.54 -1.34 -4.64
C PHE A 93 14.05 0.11 -4.58
N ALA A 94 14.35 0.82 -3.46
CA ALA A 94 13.79 2.15 -3.21
C ALA A 94 14.56 3.31 -3.88
N ASN A 95 15.79 3.11 -4.38
CA ASN A 95 16.64 4.22 -4.82
C ASN A 95 16.02 5.09 -5.92
N GLU A 96 15.51 4.46 -6.99
CA GLU A 96 14.88 5.19 -8.10
C GLU A 96 13.56 5.86 -7.65
N PHE A 97 12.79 5.18 -6.79
CA PHE A 97 11.60 5.75 -6.19
C PHE A 97 11.92 7.01 -5.36
N ILE A 98 12.91 6.92 -4.45
CA ILE A 98 13.32 8.04 -3.59
C ILE A 98 13.78 9.22 -4.45
N LYS A 99 14.67 8.97 -5.42
CA LYS A 99 15.16 9.99 -6.33
C LYS A 99 14.01 10.71 -7.04
N ARG A 100 13.04 9.96 -7.55
CA ARG A 100 11.89 10.53 -8.25
C ARG A 100 10.97 11.31 -7.32
N MET A 101 10.77 10.85 -6.07
CA MET A 101 10.03 11.57 -5.05
C MET A 101 10.70 12.90 -4.66
N ASP A 102 12.04 12.90 -4.55
CA ASP A 102 12.82 14.13 -4.28
C ASP A 102 12.69 15.14 -5.43
N GLU A 103 12.68 14.70 -6.69
CA GLU A 103 12.42 15.55 -7.86
C GLU A 103 11.06 16.26 -7.76
N TYR A 104 10.05 15.59 -7.18
CA TYR A 104 8.71 16.15 -6.91
C TYR A 104 8.62 16.91 -5.58
N SER A 105 9.69 17.00 -4.81
CA SER A 105 9.73 17.61 -3.46
C SER A 105 8.77 16.92 -2.48
N PHE A 106 8.59 15.62 -2.59
CA PHE A 106 7.86 14.81 -1.62
C PHE A 106 8.82 14.17 -0.62
N GLU A 107 8.47 14.27 0.67
CA GLU A 107 9.27 13.70 1.74
C GLU A 107 9.00 12.20 1.91
N THR A 108 10.09 11.41 2.00
CA THR A 108 10.01 9.95 2.15
C THR A 108 10.71 9.48 3.42
N GLU A 109 10.18 8.42 4.03
CA GLU A 109 10.79 7.75 5.19
C GLU A 109 10.81 6.25 5.02
N MET A 110 11.88 5.61 5.46
CA MET A 110 11.96 4.16 5.47
C MET A 110 11.10 3.56 6.58
N VAL A 111 10.31 2.53 6.22
CA VAL A 111 9.52 1.71 7.14
C VAL A 111 10.04 0.29 7.12
N TYR A 112 10.68 -0.14 8.20
CA TYR A 112 11.16 -1.51 8.32
C TYR A 112 10.01 -2.51 8.43
N GLN A 113 9.98 -3.50 7.55
CA GLN A 113 8.98 -4.57 7.56
C GLN A 113 9.35 -5.66 8.59
N ASN A 114 9.27 -5.32 9.85
CA ASN A 114 9.48 -6.26 10.95
C ASN A 114 8.41 -6.09 12.04
N ARG A 115 8.30 -7.10 12.92
CA ARG A 115 7.27 -7.16 13.97
C ARG A 115 7.32 -5.98 14.95
N TYR A 116 8.47 -5.37 15.17
CA TYR A 116 8.62 -4.27 16.13
C TYR A 116 8.05 -2.96 15.58
N VAL A 117 8.17 -2.76 14.28
CA VAL A 117 7.65 -1.56 13.58
C VAL A 117 6.19 -1.75 13.18
N LEU A 118 5.83 -2.90 12.60
CA LEU A 118 4.51 -3.11 12.01
C LEU A 118 3.43 -3.50 13.03
N SER A 119 3.78 -3.94 14.24
CA SER A 119 2.81 -4.40 15.22
C SER A 119 1.82 -3.31 15.66
N SER A 120 2.33 -2.11 15.98
CA SER A 120 1.48 -1.01 16.43
C SER A 120 0.53 -0.49 15.34
N PRO A 121 0.99 -0.16 14.12
CA PRO A 121 0.09 0.27 13.05
C PRO A 121 -0.89 -0.83 12.62
N MET A 122 -0.51 -2.11 12.69
CA MET A 122 -1.43 -3.20 12.37
C MET A 122 -2.60 -3.28 13.35
N ARG A 123 -2.35 -3.05 14.67
CA ARG A 123 -3.44 -2.97 15.66
C ARG A 123 -4.35 -1.77 15.45
N LEU A 124 -3.81 -0.65 14.96
CA LEU A 124 -4.63 0.52 14.60
C LEU A 124 -5.52 0.21 13.38
N VAL A 125 -4.97 -0.48 12.37
CA VAL A 125 -5.76 -0.94 11.22
C VAL A 125 -6.87 -1.88 11.66
N GLU A 126 -6.56 -2.87 12.53
CA GLU A 126 -7.55 -3.81 13.06
C GLU A 126 -8.68 -3.08 13.80
N ALA A 127 -8.34 -2.15 14.70
CA ALA A 127 -9.32 -1.37 15.44
C ALA A 127 -10.20 -0.52 14.51
N ASP A 128 -9.59 0.18 13.55
CA ASP A 128 -10.34 1.02 12.61
C ASP A 128 -11.20 0.20 11.63
N ILE A 129 -10.84 -1.05 11.32
CA ILE A 129 -11.70 -1.97 10.57
C ILE A 129 -12.91 -2.37 11.41
N GLN A 130 -12.70 -2.72 12.70
CA GLN A 130 -13.77 -3.09 13.62
C GLN A 130 -14.76 -1.94 13.88
N ASP A 131 -14.24 -0.71 13.94
CA ASP A 131 -15.01 0.51 14.15
C ASP A 131 -15.60 1.10 12.84
N GLU A 132 -15.42 0.42 11.70
CA GLU A 132 -15.86 0.88 10.35
C GLU A 132 -15.28 2.25 9.95
N LEU A 133 -14.08 2.57 10.43
CA LEU A 133 -13.38 3.84 10.20
C LEU A 133 -12.41 3.84 9.01
N ILE A 134 -12.43 2.80 8.16
CA ILE A 134 -11.64 2.75 6.93
C ILE A 134 -12.57 2.67 5.72
N ASN A 135 -12.42 3.63 4.82
CA ASN A 135 -13.11 3.63 3.54
C ASN A 135 -12.14 3.30 2.40
N PHE A 136 -12.25 2.09 1.85
CA PHE A 136 -11.44 1.60 0.72
C PHE A 136 -12.02 1.95 -0.65
N ASN A 137 -13.11 2.70 -0.70
CA ASN A 137 -13.81 3.02 -1.96
C ASN A 137 -14.16 1.76 -2.79
N ASN A 138 -14.53 0.67 -2.12
CA ASN A 138 -14.86 -0.63 -2.72
C ASN A 138 -13.74 -1.22 -3.63
N ASN A 139 -12.48 -0.89 -3.39
CA ASN A 139 -11.37 -1.43 -4.17
C ASN A 139 -11.26 -2.95 -3.98
N GLU A 140 -11.50 -3.70 -5.06
CA GLU A 140 -11.50 -5.17 -5.03
C GLU A 140 -10.11 -5.75 -4.72
N ILE A 141 -9.02 -5.07 -5.14
CA ILE A 141 -7.66 -5.55 -4.89
C ILE A 141 -7.31 -5.36 -3.40
N ASP A 142 -7.76 -4.27 -2.78
CA ASP A 142 -7.58 -4.07 -1.34
C ASP A 142 -8.26 -5.19 -0.55
N ARG A 143 -9.50 -5.51 -0.89
CA ARG A 143 -10.24 -6.61 -0.27
C ARG A 143 -9.53 -7.94 -0.48
N TRP A 144 -9.14 -8.25 -1.73
CA TRP A 144 -8.43 -9.48 -2.05
C TRP A 144 -7.12 -9.61 -1.27
N CYS A 145 -6.33 -8.54 -1.14
CA CYS A 145 -5.10 -8.56 -0.33
C CYS A 145 -5.39 -8.79 1.16
N LEU A 146 -6.43 -8.16 1.72
CA LEU A 146 -6.84 -8.36 3.10
C LEU A 146 -7.26 -9.81 3.36
N GLU A 147 -8.09 -10.40 2.50
CA GLU A 147 -8.53 -11.80 2.58
C GLU A 147 -7.36 -12.80 2.48
N ASN A 148 -6.27 -12.43 1.81
CA ASN A 148 -5.06 -13.24 1.69
C ASN A 148 -4.08 -13.08 2.86
N THR A 149 -4.37 -12.18 3.79
CA THR A 149 -3.47 -11.84 4.90
C THR A 149 -3.81 -12.66 6.13
N ALA A 150 -2.81 -13.37 6.66
CA ALA A 150 -2.85 -13.95 8.00
C ALA A 150 -2.07 -13.07 8.97
N VAL A 151 -2.34 -13.24 10.25
CA VAL A 151 -1.64 -12.56 11.35
C VAL A 151 -0.71 -13.55 12.03
N GLN A 152 0.58 -13.25 12.05
CA GLN A 152 1.51 -13.95 12.93
C GLN A 152 1.55 -13.25 14.27
N VAL A 153 1.38 -14.01 15.34
CA VAL A 153 1.44 -13.54 16.72
C VAL A 153 2.65 -14.18 17.42
N TRP A 154 3.42 -13.38 18.14
CA TRP A 154 4.55 -13.85 18.98
C TRP A 154 4.19 -13.82 20.45
N ASP A 155 4.89 -14.63 21.26
CA ASP A 155 4.74 -14.69 22.73
C ASP A 155 4.95 -13.32 23.40
N THR A 156 5.71 -12.45 22.76
CA THR A 156 5.92 -11.05 23.20
C THR A 156 4.71 -10.15 22.95
N GLY A 157 3.64 -10.66 22.36
CA GLY A 157 2.45 -9.90 22.00
C GLY A 157 2.58 -9.09 20.71
N HIS A 158 3.73 -9.12 20.03
CA HIS A 158 3.87 -8.49 18.72
C HIS A 158 3.06 -9.25 17.65
N ILE A 159 2.53 -8.51 16.70
CA ILE A 159 1.82 -9.06 15.53
C ILE A 159 2.43 -8.54 14.23
N MET A 160 2.26 -9.30 13.15
CA MET A 160 2.72 -8.89 11.82
C MET A 160 1.85 -9.55 10.74
N PRO A 161 1.53 -8.84 9.63
CA PRO A 161 0.84 -9.45 8.51
C PRO A 161 1.78 -10.41 7.78
N ILE A 162 1.28 -11.59 7.48
CA ILE A 162 2.00 -12.61 6.72
C ILE A 162 1.09 -13.24 5.66
N LYS A 163 1.68 -13.87 4.66
CA LYS A 163 0.92 -14.74 3.74
C LYS A 163 0.41 -15.97 4.47
N ILE A 164 -0.78 -16.42 4.11
CA ILE A 164 -1.32 -17.68 4.64
C ILE A 164 -0.36 -18.80 4.27
N LYS A 165 0.02 -19.63 5.25
CA LYS A 165 0.97 -20.74 5.07
C LYS A 165 0.54 -21.66 3.94
N GLY A 166 1.47 -21.98 3.04
CA GLY A 166 1.21 -22.84 1.86
C GLY A 166 0.54 -22.12 0.67
N GLN A 167 0.29 -20.81 0.76
CA GLN A 167 -0.35 -20.01 -0.28
C GLN A 167 0.58 -18.87 -0.76
N SER A 168 1.76 -19.22 -1.25
CA SER A 168 2.79 -18.25 -1.67
C SER A 168 2.36 -17.35 -2.83
N SER A 169 1.42 -17.82 -3.68
CA SER A 169 0.85 -17.09 -4.80
C SER A 169 -0.19 -16.02 -4.40
N LYS A 170 -0.71 -16.07 -3.18
CA LYS A 170 -1.61 -15.05 -2.67
C LYS A 170 -0.83 -13.81 -2.25
N ARG A 171 -1.24 -12.66 -2.75
CA ARG A 171 -0.57 -11.38 -2.50
C ARG A 171 -1.18 -10.67 -1.31
N ILE A 172 -0.31 -10.03 -0.51
CA ILE A 172 -0.67 -9.22 0.66
C ILE A 172 -0.12 -7.79 0.57
N ASP A 173 0.39 -7.41 -0.59
CA ASP A 173 1.08 -6.14 -0.82
C ASP A 173 0.18 -4.95 -0.50
N GLY A 174 -1.10 -5.04 -0.83
CA GLY A 174 -2.10 -4.04 -0.45
C GLY A 174 -2.29 -3.89 1.06
N THR A 175 -2.24 -4.99 1.81
CA THR A 175 -2.31 -4.96 3.27
C THR A 175 -1.04 -4.37 3.87
N LEU A 176 0.13 -4.76 3.38
CA LEU A 176 1.40 -4.20 3.85
C LEU A 176 1.48 -2.69 3.60
N SER A 177 1.12 -2.21 2.42
CA SER A 177 1.12 -0.78 2.13
C SER A 177 0.11 0.00 2.97
N LEU A 178 -1.05 -0.61 3.33
CA LEU A 178 -1.99 -0.03 4.27
C LEU A 178 -1.37 0.12 5.66
N VAL A 179 -0.76 -0.94 6.19
CA VAL A 179 -0.10 -0.92 7.52
C VAL A 179 1.04 0.10 7.53
N MET A 180 1.81 0.22 6.43
CA MET A 180 2.86 1.23 6.30
C MET A 180 2.30 2.66 6.27
N SER A 181 1.17 2.91 5.61
CA SER A 181 0.53 4.23 5.63
C SER A 181 0.04 4.62 7.03
N TYR A 182 -0.45 3.64 7.82
CA TYR A 182 -0.79 3.84 9.23
C TYR A 182 0.44 4.08 10.10
N GLU A 183 1.58 3.47 9.78
CA GLU A 183 2.85 3.77 10.48
C GLU A 183 3.27 5.23 10.24
N MET A 184 3.15 5.72 9.01
CA MET A 184 3.41 7.13 8.71
C MET A 184 2.46 8.06 9.46
N LEU A 185 1.16 7.75 9.45
CA LEU A 185 0.17 8.50 10.24
C LEU A 185 0.51 8.50 11.74
N ARG A 186 0.92 7.35 12.30
CA ARG A 186 1.29 7.21 13.71
C ARG A 186 2.51 8.06 14.08
N ARG A 187 3.55 8.05 13.23
CA ARG A 187 4.79 8.83 13.45
C ARG A 187 4.53 10.33 13.43
N HIS A 188 3.71 10.78 12.48
CA HIS A 188 3.51 12.19 12.16
C HIS A 188 2.13 12.72 12.52
N ARG A 189 1.38 12.04 13.41
CA ARG A 189 -0.02 12.34 13.72
C ARG A 189 -0.26 13.80 14.09
N THR A 190 0.57 14.35 14.98
CA THR A 190 0.41 15.73 15.48
C THR A 190 0.62 16.75 14.38
N GLU A 191 1.70 16.60 13.62
CA GLU A 191 2.06 17.50 12.53
C GLU A 191 1.03 17.42 11.40
N PHE A 192 0.61 16.19 11.05
CA PHE A 192 -0.41 15.97 10.03
C PHE A 192 -1.76 16.58 10.43
N ASN A 193 -2.20 16.44 11.68
CA ASN A 193 -3.43 17.05 12.14
C ASN A 193 -3.40 18.59 12.01
N ASN A 194 -2.24 19.21 12.18
CA ASN A 194 -2.08 20.66 12.00
C ASN A 194 -2.23 21.07 10.52
N THR A 195 -2.08 20.16 9.56
CA THR A 195 -2.31 20.45 8.13
C THR A 195 -3.77 20.37 7.73
N LEU A 196 -4.63 19.80 8.58
CA LEU A 196 -6.07 19.65 8.34
C LEU A 196 -6.90 20.88 8.76
N LEU A 197 -6.26 21.89 9.33
CA LEU A 197 -6.91 23.11 9.86
C LEU A 197 -7.21 24.15 8.77
#